data_0220d098e4750d698f9ee635aff675cd
#
_entry.id   0220d098e4750d698f9ee635aff675cd
#
_cell.length_a   1.000
_cell.length_b   1.000
_cell.length_c   1.000
_cell.angle_alpha   90.00
_cell.angle_beta   90.00
_cell.angle_gamma   90.00
#
_symmetry.space_group_name_H-M   'P 1'
#
loop_
_entity.id
_entity.type
_entity.pdbx_description
1 polymer ?
#
loop_
_entity_poly.entity_id
_entity_poly.type
_entity_poly.pdbx_seq_one_letter_code
_entity_poly.pdbx_strand_id
1 'polypeptide(L)'
;MRQMAGLADVADSRPAARVLCVDGQGRVLLLRWHDHVSDVVFWEPPGGGIEPGETPLEAARRELAEETGLPGDNVLDQWIPVERDYHWLGVHYIKTEPFFLARYDGTPDVASAELTPEEHGTYRGHAWHSRAELAALPEPVEPPNLLTILDHLL
;
A
#
# COMPACT_ATOMS: atom_id res chain seq x y z
N MET A 1 -20.93 1.60 29.47
CA MET A 1 -20.11 0.91 29.58
C MET A 1 -18.83 1.00 28.72
N ARG A 2 -17.79 0.94 29.44
CA ARG A 2 -16.48 1.07 28.88
C ARG A 2 -16.22 0.04 27.76
N GLN A 3 -16.85 -1.10 27.85
CA GLN A 3 -16.71 -2.15 26.86
C GLN A 3 -17.13 -1.69 25.46
N MET A 4 -18.19 -0.92 25.38
CA MET A 4 -18.65 -0.39 24.09
C MET A 4 -17.64 0.60 23.49
N ALA A 5 -17.08 1.46 24.34
CA ALA A 5 -16.03 2.38 23.89
C ALA A 5 -14.82 1.59 23.40
N GLY A 6 -14.46 0.50 24.11
CA GLY A 6 -13.37 -0.38 23.70
C GLY A 6 -13.66 -1.04 22.35
N LEU A 7 -14.90 -1.42 22.11
CA LEU A 7 -15.28 -2.03 20.84
C LEU A 7 -15.18 -1.04 19.68
N ALA A 8 -15.46 0.24 19.93
CA ALA A 8 -15.32 1.28 18.89
C ALA A 8 -13.86 1.43 18.45
N ASP A 9 -12.92 1.10 19.34
CA ASP A 9 -11.49 1.21 19.07
C ASP A 9 -10.84 -0.15 18.75
N VAL A 10 -11.63 -1.19 18.63
CA VAL A 10 -11.09 -2.50 18.26
C VAL A 10 -10.48 -2.42 16.87
N ALA A 11 -9.20 -2.73 16.81
CA ALA A 11 -8.49 -2.68 15.55
C ALA A 11 -8.87 -3.84 14.65
N ASP A 12 -9.01 -3.55 13.35
CA ASP A 12 -9.20 -4.55 12.33
C ASP A 12 -7.83 -5.13 11.97
N SER A 13 -7.74 -6.45 11.93
CA SER A 13 -6.50 -7.15 11.61
C SER A 13 -6.63 -8.03 10.37
N ARG A 14 -7.60 -7.73 9.50
CA ARG A 14 -7.79 -8.49 8.26
C ARG A 14 -6.49 -8.51 7.46
N PRO A 15 -6.06 -9.69 6.97
CA PRO A 15 -4.78 -9.80 6.31
C PRO A 15 -4.75 -9.04 4.99
N ALA A 16 -3.61 -8.43 4.72
CA ALA A 16 -3.35 -7.71 3.48
C ALA A 16 -1.87 -7.83 3.11
N ALA A 17 -1.56 -7.62 1.84
CA ALA A 17 -0.20 -7.62 1.33
C ALA A 17 0.05 -6.35 0.53
N ARG A 18 1.28 -5.83 0.59
CA ARG A 18 1.69 -4.61 -0.11
C ARG A 18 2.88 -4.89 -1.00
N VAL A 19 3.07 -4.03 -2.01
CA VAL A 19 4.17 -4.18 -2.96
C VAL A 19 4.95 -2.87 -3.04
N LEU A 20 6.27 -2.95 -2.81
CA LEU A 20 7.19 -1.86 -3.12
C LEU A 20 7.69 -2.08 -4.53
N CYS A 21 7.19 -1.26 -5.47
CA CYS A 21 7.60 -1.28 -6.86
C CYS A 21 8.77 -0.34 -7.03
N VAL A 22 9.90 -0.85 -7.50
CA VAL A 22 11.12 -0.07 -7.73
C VAL A 22 11.44 -0.08 -9.21
N ASP A 23 11.56 1.09 -9.82
CA ASP A 23 11.86 1.22 -11.24
C ASP A 23 13.38 1.17 -11.51
N GLY A 24 13.76 1.26 -12.79
CA GLY A 24 15.15 1.20 -13.21
C GLY A 24 16.02 2.36 -12.70
N GLN A 25 15.40 3.41 -12.18
CA GLN A 25 16.09 4.56 -11.59
C GLN A 25 16.05 4.56 -10.07
N GLY A 26 15.53 3.50 -9.47
CA GLY A 26 15.42 3.37 -8.01
C GLY A 26 14.27 4.15 -7.41
N ARG A 27 13.31 4.60 -8.21
CA ARG A 27 12.12 5.30 -7.73
C ARG A 27 11.06 4.31 -7.30
N VAL A 28 10.24 4.71 -6.34
CA VAL A 28 9.20 3.89 -5.73
C VAL A 28 7.83 4.40 -6.14
N LEU A 29 6.95 3.48 -6.53
CA LEU A 29 5.58 3.81 -6.89
C LEU A 29 4.73 3.94 -5.65
N LEU A 30 4.08 5.08 -5.50
CA LEU A 30 3.06 5.27 -4.48
C LEU A 30 1.75 5.71 -5.10
N LEU A 31 0.65 5.28 -4.48
CA LEU A 31 -0.69 5.69 -4.82
C LEU A 31 -1.15 6.74 -3.82
N ARG A 32 -1.87 7.73 -4.29
CA ARG A 32 -2.35 8.85 -3.50
C ARG A 32 -3.83 8.66 -3.23
N TRP A 33 -4.21 8.72 -1.96
CA TRP A 33 -5.58 8.47 -1.51
C TRP A 33 -6.10 9.62 -0.67
N HIS A 34 -7.39 9.88 -0.76
CA HIS A 34 -8.08 10.81 0.10
C HIS A 34 -9.05 10.06 1.01
N ASP A 35 -8.81 10.12 2.31
CA ASP A 35 -9.73 9.60 3.32
C ASP A 35 -10.76 10.69 3.60
N HIS A 36 -11.98 10.51 3.12
CA HIS A 36 -13.03 11.52 3.27
C HIS A 36 -13.64 11.56 4.68
N VAL A 37 -13.33 10.60 5.54
CA VAL A 37 -13.78 10.61 6.94
C VAL A 37 -12.87 11.50 7.78
N SER A 38 -11.56 11.37 7.63
CA SER A 38 -10.58 12.18 8.34
C SER A 38 -10.15 13.43 7.57
N ASP A 39 -10.49 13.50 6.29
CA ASP A 39 -10.06 14.55 5.35
C ASP A 39 -8.53 14.62 5.23
N VAL A 40 -7.88 13.47 5.25
CA VAL A 40 -6.43 13.36 5.10
C VAL A 40 -6.11 12.79 3.72
N VAL A 41 -5.16 13.41 3.03
CA VAL A 41 -4.57 12.88 1.80
C VAL A 41 -3.22 12.27 2.15
N PHE A 42 -2.96 11.06 1.68
CA PHE A 42 -1.72 10.36 1.99
C PHE A 42 -1.30 9.48 0.81
N TRP A 43 -0.05 9.03 0.86
CA TRP A 43 0.55 8.16 -0.14
C TRP A 43 0.87 6.81 0.48
N GLU A 44 0.61 5.72 -0.25
CA GLU A 44 1.01 4.40 0.20
C GLU A 44 1.31 3.47 -0.98
N PRO A 45 2.09 2.40 -0.76
CA PRO A 45 2.35 1.40 -1.79
C PRO A 45 1.07 0.67 -2.21
N PRO A 46 1.00 0.18 -3.45
CA PRO A 46 -0.09 -0.67 -3.88
C PRO A 46 -0.25 -1.91 -3.00
N GLY A 47 -1.46 -2.39 -2.88
CA GLY A 47 -1.76 -3.60 -2.13
C GLY A 47 -3.21 -3.66 -1.70
N GLY A 48 -3.54 -4.69 -0.97
CA GLY A 48 -4.89 -4.87 -0.46
C GLY A 48 -5.09 -6.22 0.22
N GLY A 49 -6.34 -6.54 0.48
CA GLY A 49 -6.73 -7.71 1.25
C GLY A 49 -6.35 -9.04 0.61
N ILE A 50 -5.95 -9.98 1.45
CA ILE A 50 -5.70 -11.38 1.05
C ILE A 50 -7.03 -12.10 1.13
N GLU A 51 -7.44 -12.72 0.03
CA GLU A 51 -8.70 -13.46 -0.03
C GLU A 51 -8.54 -14.87 0.51
N PRO A 52 -9.63 -15.50 0.97
CA PRO A 52 -9.57 -16.90 1.43
C PRO A 52 -8.99 -17.82 0.36
N GLY A 53 -8.03 -18.66 0.76
CA GLY A 53 -7.37 -19.59 -0.15
C GLY A 53 -6.23 -19.01 -0.96
N GLU A 54 -6.02 -17.71 -0.87
CA GLU A 54 -4.95 -16.99 -1.56
C GLU A 54 -3.70 -16.94 -0.70
N THR A 55 -2.51 -17.15 -1.28
CA THR A 55 -1.26 -16.88 -0.56
C THR A 55 -1.00 -15.37 -0.54
N PRO A 56 -0.18 -14.88 0.40
CA PRO A 56 0.18 -13.46 0.39
C PRO A 56 0.81 -13.00 -0.93
N LEU A 57 1.64 -13.81 -1.55
CA LEU A 57 2.26 -13.48 -2.84
C LEU A 57 1.20 -13.38 -3.95
N GLU A 58 0.26 -14.31 -3.97
CA GLU A 58 -0.85 -14.27 -4.93
C GLU A 58 -1.68 -13.01 -4.77
N ALA A 59 -1.99 -12.65 -3.52
CA ALA A 59 -2.73 -11.42 -3.21
C ALA A 59 -1.97 -10.18 -3.67
N ALA A 60 -0.67 -10.13 -3.37
CA ALA A 60 0.18 -9.01 -3.79
C ALA A 60 0.16 -8.83 -5.30
N ARG A 61 0.29 -9.92 -6.04
CA ARG A 61 0.27 -9.90 -7.51
C ARG A 61 -1.06 -9.47 -8.08
N ARG A 62 -2.14 -9.98 -7.52
CA ARG A 62 -3.50 -9.63 -7.93
C ARG A 62 -3.80 -8.16 -7.66
N GLU A 63 -3.54 -7.70 -6.44
CA GLU A 63 -3.81 -6.33 -6.04
C GLU A 63 -2.99 -5.33 -6.87
N LEU A 64 -1.73 -5.64 -7.14
CA LEU A 64 -0.90 -4.79 -7.99
C LEU A 64 -1.52 -4.62 -9.38
N ALA A 65 -1.95 -5.73 -9.99
CA ALA A 65 -2.57 -5.68 -11.31
C ALA A 65 -3.89 -4.90 -11.29
N GLU A 66 -4.72 -5.10 -10.28
CA GLU A 66 -6.00 -4.42 -10.16
C GLU A 66 -5.84 -2.91 -9.96
N GLU A 67 -4.92 -2.50 -9.11
CA GLU A 67 -4.76 -1.09 -8.76
C GLU A 67 -3.91 -0.30 -9.77
N THR A 68 -2.97 -0.94 -10.43
CA THR A 68 -1.97 -0.23 -11.25
C THR A 68 -1.91 -0.68 -12.70
N GLY A 69 -2.50 -1.82 -13.03
CA GLY A 69 -2.36 -2.42 -14.35
C GLY A 69 -0.97 -3.03 -14.60
N LEU A 70 -0.07 -3.00 -13.64
CA LEU A 70 1.25 -3.59 -13.79
C LEU A 70 1.19 -5.11 -13.69
N PRO A 71 2.05 -5.84 -14.44
CA PRO A 71 2.06 -7.29 -14.37
C PRO A 71 2.49 -7.79 -13.00
N GLY A 72 1.72 -8.71 -12.44
CA GLY A 72 2.04 -9.32 -11.15
C GLY A 72 3.33 -10.14 -11.15
N ASP A 73 3.76 -10.61 -12.32
CA ASP A 73 4.98 -11.43 -12.44
C ASP A 73 6.25 -10.74 -11.96
N ASN A 74 6.26 -9.41 -11.94
CA ASN A 74 7.41 -8.64 -11.45
C ASN A 74 7.52 -8.65 -9.92
N VAL A 75 6.48 -9.11 -9.22
CA VAL A 75 6.53 -9.24 -7.75
C VAL A 75 7.35 -10.48 -7.41
N LEU A 76 8.44 -10.26 -6.71
CA LEU A 76 9.35 -11.33 -6.30
C LEU A 76 8.87 -11.98 -5.01
N ASP A 77 9.23 -13.24 -4.81
CA ASP A 77 9.01 -13.90 -3.52
C ASP A 77 10.09 -13.45 -2.53
N GLN A 78 10.13 -12.15 -2.30
CA GLN A 78 11.08 -11.48 -1.43
C GLN A 78 10.30 -10.42 -0.67
N TRP A 79 10.22 -10.57 0.64
CA TRP A 79 9.34 -9.74 1.46
C TRP A 79 9.83 -9.66 2.90
N ILE A 80 9.33 -8.65 3.60
CA ILE A 80 9.53 -8.52 5.05
C ILE A 80 8.18 -8.23 5.70
N PRO A 81 8.01 -8.63 6.98
CA PRO A 81 6.82 -8.23 7.73
C PRO A 81 6.94 -6.77 8.17
N VAL A 82 5.84 -6.05 8.05
CA VAL A 82 5.77 -4.65 8.44
C VAL A 82 4.59 -4.46 9.39
N GLU A 83 4.87 -3.92 10.56
CA GLU A 83 3.79 -3.61 11.51
C GLU A 83 3.09 -2.33 11.08
N ARG A 84 1.76 -2.39 11.05
CA ARG A 84 0.91 -1.29 10.60
C ARG A 84 -0.04 -0.87 11.71
N ASP A 85 -0.19 0.43 11.85
CA ASP A 85 -1.16 1.04 12.74
C ASP A 85 -1.65 2.31 12.04
N TYR A 86 -2.83 2.24 11.45
CA TYR A 86 -3.37 3.36 10.68
C TYR A 86 -4.89 3.36 10.69
N HIS A 87 -5.47 4.51 10.32
CA HIS A 87 -6.91 4.64 10.14
C HIS A 87 -7.23 4.83 8.66
N TRP A 88 -8.30 4.19 8.23
CA TRP A 88 -8.82 4.36 6.88
C TRP A 88 -10.34 4.33 6.91
N LEU A 89 -10.96 5.42 6.44
CA LEU A 89 -12.41 5.59 6.37
C LEU A 89 -13.11 5.27 7.70
N GLY A 90 -12.52 5.74 8.80
CA GLY A 90 -13.08 5.58 10.14
C GLY A 90 -12.76 4.25 10.81
N VAL A 91 -12.06 3.35 10.14
CA VAL A 91 -11.67 2.05 10.70
C VAL A 91 -10.20 2.10 11.12
N HIS A 92 -9.94 1.63 12.33
CA HIS A 92 -8.58 1.53 12.86
C HIS A 92 -8.02 0.14 12.55
N TYR A 93 -6.88 0.10 11.88
CA TYR A 93 -6.20 -1.15 11.52
C TYR A 93 -4.91 -1.29 12.31
N ILE A 94 -4.75 -2.40 13.00
CA ILE A 94 -3.48 -2.81 13.62
C ILE A 94 -3.21 -4.23 13.14
N LYS A 95 -2.12 -4.43 12.44
CA LYS A 95 -1.78 -5.73 11.86
C LYS A 95 -0.35 -5.75 11.38
N THR A 96 0.17 -6.94 11.08
CA THR A 96 1.43 -7.11 10.39
C THR A 96 1.12 -7.48 8.95
N GLU A 97 1.70 -6.75 8.00
CA GLU A 97 1.50 -7.01 6.58
C GLU A 97 2.82 -7.38 5.93
N PRO A 98 2.84 -8.40 5.04
CA PRO A 98 4.03 -8.63 4.22
C PRO A 98 4.15 -7.55 3.15
N PHE A 99 5.33 -6.96 3.03
CA PHE A 99 5.69 -6.03 1.97
C PHE A 99 6.63 -6.75 1.01
N PHE A 100 6.17 -6.94 -0.21
CA PHE A 100 6.93 -7.61 -1.27
C PHE A 100 7.66 -6.60 -2.12
N LEU A 101 8.76 -7.04 -2.74
CA LEU A 101 9.52 -6.23 -3.69
C LEU A 101 9.12 -6.58 -5.12
N ALA A 102 8.88 -5.58 -5.95
CA ALA A 102 8.75 -5.73 -7.39
C ALA A 102 9.78 -4.84 -8.08
N ARG A 103 10.46 -5.37 -9.08
CA ARG A 103 11.51 -4.65 -9.82
C ARG A 103 11.17 -4.52 -11.28
N TYR A 104 11.50 -3.35 -11.84
CA TYR A 104 11.28 -3.03 -13.25
C TYR A 104 12.57 -2.46 -13.83
N ASP A 105 12.86 -2.78 -15.10
CA ASP A 105 14.06 -2.29 -15.79
C ASP A 105 13.92 -0.81 -16.19
N GLY A 106 12.72 -0.40 -16.52
CA GLY A 106 12.40 0.99 -16.85
C GLY A 106 11.42 1.56 -15.86
N THR A 107 10.66 2.55 -16.29
CA THR A 107 9.57 3.13 -15.52
C THR A 107 8.27 2.81 -16.26
N PRO A 108 7.58 1.71 -15.91
CA PRO A 108 6.38 1.34 -16.64
C PRO A 108 5.24 2.32 -16.39
N ASP A 109 4.36 2.45 -17.38
CA ASP A 109 3.16 3.25 -17.24
C ASP A 109 2.20 2.58 -16.27
N VAL A 110 1.56 3.40 -15.46
CA VAL A 110 0.59 2.97 -14.47
C VAL A 110 -0.79 3.43 -14.90
N ALA A 111 -1.73 2.50 -14.91
CA ALA A 111 -3.12 2.78 -15.22
C ALA A 111 -4.00 1.99 -14.28
N SER A 112 -4.91 2.68 -13.59
CA SER A 112 -5.88 2.01 -12.73
C SER A 112 -6.73 1.06 -13.57
N ALA A 113 -6.63 -0.23 -13.29
CA ALA A 113 -7.31 -1.23 -14.09
C ALA A 113 -8.71 -1.54 -13.54
N GLU A 114 -8.80 -1.88 -12.26
CA GLU A 114 -10.05 -2.33 -11.64
C GLU A 114 -10.15 -1.82 -10.22
N LEU A 115 -10.62 -0.56 -10.09
CA LEU A 115 -10.90 0.02 -8.78
C LEU A 115 -12.31 -0.34 -8.34
N THR A 116 -12.48 -0.58 -7.04
CA THR A 116 -13.81 -0.72 -6.45
C THR A 116 -14.53 0.63 -6.49
N PRO A 117 -15.88 0.67 -6.37
CA PRO A 117 -16.59 1.95 -6.28
C PRO A 117 -16.08 2.85 -5.16
N GLU A 118 -15.69 2.29 -4.02
CA GLU A 118 -15.10 3.04 -2.92
C GLU A 118 -13.76 3.65 -3.33
N GLU A 119 -12.90 2.86 -3.97
CA GLU A 119 -11.59 3.33 -4.43
C GLU A 119 -11.69 4.43 -5.47
N HIS A 120 -12.68 4.36 -6.38
CA HIS A 120 -12.92 5.43 -7.35
C HIS A 120 -13.18 6.78 -6.67
N GLY A 121 -13.88 6.77 -5.54
CA GLY A 121 -14.19 8.01 -4.81
C GLY A 121 -13.01 8.55 -4.00
N THR A 122 -12.01 7.72 -3.71
CA THR A 122 -10.91 8.07 -2.82
C THR A 122 -9.56 8.17 -3.53
N TYR A 123 -9.40 7.54 -4.68
CA TYR A 123 -8.14 7.52 -5.43
C TYR A 123 -7.83 8.91 -6.03
N ARG A 124 -6.60 9.37 -5.83
CA ARG A 124 -6.15 10.70 -6.27
C ARG A 124 -4.93 10.65 -7.17
N GLY A 125 -4.58 9.50 -7.71
CA GLY A 125 -3.49 9.36 -8.65
C GLY A 125 -2.30 8.58 -8.11
N HIS A 126 -1.20 8.66 -8.83
CA HIS A 126 0.01 7.92 -8.50
C HIS A 126 1.23 8.70 -8.94
N ALA A 127 2.39 8.34 -8.39
CA ALA A 127 3.67 8.86 -8.86
C ALA A 127 4.81 7.93 -8.45
N TRP A 128 5.85 7.94 -9.27
CA TRP A 128 7.14 7.33 -8.95
C TRP A 128 7.99 8.37 -8.24
N HIS A 129 8.50 8.04 -7.07
CA HIS A 129 9.24 8.98 -6.23
C HIS A 129 10.67 8.50 -5.99
N SER A 130 11.63 9.40 -6.16
CA SER A 130 12.98 9.17 -5.65
C SER A 130 12.98 9.27 -4.11
N ARG A 131 14.07 8.83 -3.47
CA ARG A 131 14.20 8.95 -2.02
C ARG A 131 14.11 10.42 -1.57
N ALA A 132 14.73 11.32 -2.33
CA ALA A 132 14.67 12.75 -2.01
C ALA A 132 13.24 13.29 -2.13
N GLU A 133 12.52 12.87 -3.16
CA GLU A 133 11.13 13.27 -3.34
C GLU A 133 10.23 12.73 -2.23
N LEU A 134 10.45 11.49 -1.79
CA LEU A 134 9.71 10.92 -0.66
C LEU A 134 9.92 11.72 0.62
N ALA A 135 11.16 12.11 0.88
CA ALA A 135 11.50 12.89 2.08
C ALA A 135 10.90 14.29 2.05
N ALA A 136 10.61 14.82 0.86
CA ALA A 136 10.10 16.18 0.66
C ALA A 136 8.58 16.26 0.45
N LEU A 137 7.88 15.13 0.44
CA LEU A 137 6.44 15.12 0.24
C LEU A 137 5.72 15.91 1.34
N PRO A 138 4.81 16.82 0.96
CA PRO A 138 4.05 17.59 1.95
C PRO A 138 2.98 16.77 2.65
N GLU A 139 2.56 15.67 2.04
CA GLU A 139 1.53 14.79 2.56
C GLU A 139 2.15 13.56 3.21
N PRO A 140 1.49 12.97 4.22
CA PRO A 140 2.05 11.79 4.88
C PRO A 140 2.21 10.60 3.94
N VAL A 141 3.22 9.79 4.23
CA VAL A 141 3.47 8.49 3.58
C VAL A 141 3.15 7.41 4.60
N GLU A 142 2.36 6.43 4.20
CA GLU A 142 2.02 5.27 5.02
C GLU A 142 2.65 3.99 4.43
N PRO A 143 3.47 3.28 5.19
CA PRO A 143 3.90 3.59 6.56
C PRO A 143 4.97 4.69 6.61
N PRO A 144 5.06 5.44 7.72
CA PRO A 144 6.00 6.55 7.84
C PRO A 144 7.47 6.15 7.69
N ASN A 145 7.81 4.90 7.99
CA ASN A 145 9.18 4.37 7.89
C ASN A 145 9.44 3.67 6.55
N LEU A 146 8.77 4.08 5.48
CA LEU A 146 8.87 3.43 4.16
C LEU A 146 10.30 3.29 3.66
N LEU A 147 11.14 4.30 3.83
CA LEU A 147 12.53 4.24 3.38
C LEU A 147 13.35 3.19 4.12
N THR A 148 13.09 3.01 5.41
CA THR A 148 13.74 1.95 6.19
C THR A 148 13.30 0.57 5.69
N ILE A 149 12.03 0.42 5.38
CA ILE A 149 11.49 -0.84 4.83
C ILE A 149 12.15 -1.14 3.48
N LEU A 150 12.24 -0.13 2.63
CA LEU A 150 12.88 -0.26 1.33
C LEU A 150 14.35 -0.70 1.46
N ASP A 151 15.07 -0.12 2.41
CA ASP A 151 16.47 -0.50 2.65
C ASP A 151 16.60 -1.97 3.05
N HIS A 152 15.66 -2.49 3.81
CA HIS A 152 15.68 -3.90 4.20
C HIS A 152 15.33 -4.84 3.04
N LEU A 153 14.56 -4.38 2.07
CA LEU A 153 14.18 -5.18 0.90
C LEU A 153 15.21 -5.13 -0.21
N LEU A 154 15.94 -4.07 -0.32
CA LEU A 154 16.99 -3.91 -1.33
C LEU A 154 18.35 -4.44 -0.78
#